data_9824403c79534250d3708b427f583373
#
_entry.id   9824403c79534250d3708b427f583373
#
_cell.length_a   1.000
_cell.length_b   1.000
_cell.length_c   1.000
_cell.angle_alpha   90.00
_cell.angle_beta   90.00
_cell.angle_gamma   90.00
#
_symmetry.space_group_name_H-M   'P 1'
#
loop_
_entity.id
_entity.type
_entity.pdbx_description
1 polymer ?
#
loop_
_entity_poly.entity_id
_entity_poly.type
_entity_poly.pdbx_seq_one_letter_code
_entity_poly.pdbx_strand_id
1 'polypeptide(L)'
;MDTMPVALTKPSSTLTAELPKDGLCRILTLDGGGAKGFYTLGVLKEIEGMMKCPLYKRFDLVFGTSTGAIIAALIALGYEIDDIHTLYKEHVPRIMRVRSPGGKSKALEELATTVFKDNKFDAVKTGIGIVTTKWVIEKPMIFKGNVAQAHGRVGTFSSGFGCTISDAVQASCSAFPFFDRKMVTTAAGDNVELIDGGYCANNPTLYAIADAVIAMKIAHADLRVISVGVGVYPEPPTSFKMWLAKKFLLSVRLLQKTLEINTQSMDQLRVVLFKDIPTIRISDTFEKPDMATDLFEHNLDKLNILRQRGSESFASREAQLKEFLL
;
A
#
# COMPACT_ATOMS: atom_id res chain seq x y z
N MET A 1 -23.29 -22.79 8.82
CA MET A 1 -23.39 -22.44 7.39
C MET A 1 -21.98 -22.08 6.95
N ASP A 2 -21.31 -23.05 6.36
CA ASP A 2 -19.96 -22.85 5.81
C ASP A 2 -20.08 -21.97 4.56
N THR A 3 -19.68 -20.72 4.67
CA THR A 3 -19.47 -19.89 3.49
C THR A 3 -18.23 -20.41 2.78
N MET A 4 -18.43 -21.06 1.64
CA MET A 4 -17.33 -21.42 0.76
C MET A 4 -16.48 -20.16 0.46
N PRO A 5 -15.15 -20.25 0.48
CA PRO A 5 -14.29 -19.14 0.07
C PRO A 5 -14.63 -18.79 -1.39
N VAL A 6 -14.86 -17.51 -1.65
CA VAL A 6 -15.05 -17.00 -3.01
C VAL A 6 -13.80 -17.36 -3.80
N ALA A 7 -13.94 -18.32 -4.71
CA ALA A 7 -12.85 -18.67 -5.62
C ALA A 7 -12.60 -17.43 -6.51
N LEU A 8 -11.45 -16.77 -6.30
CA LEU A 8 -11.00 -15.70 -7.18
C LEU A 8 -10.84 -16.28 -8.58
N THR A 9 -11.78 -15.97 -9.44
CA THR A 9 -11.63 -16.14 -10.89
C THR A 9 -10.45 -15.27 -11.35
N LYS A 10 -9.76 -15.70 -12.42
CA LYS A 10 -8.73 -14.85 -13.07
C LYS A 10 -9.28 -13.44 -13.25
N PRO A 11 -8.44 -12.38 -13.06
CA PRO A 11 -8.89 -11.00 -13.20
C PRO A 11 -9.63 -10.84 -14.54
N SER A 12 -10.92 -10.49 -14.43
CA SER A 12 -11.77 -10.22 -15.59
C SER A 12 -11.49 -8.80 -16.03
N SER A 13 -10.74 -8.62 -17.11
CA SER A 13 -10.53 -7.28 -17.67
C SER A 13 -11.77 -6.89 -18.48
N THR A 14 -12.62 -6.05 -17.89
CA THR A 14 -13.74 -5.42 -18.58
C THR A 14 -13.36 -4.09 -19.25
N LEU A 15 -12.16 -3.56 -18.92
CA LEU A 15 -11.65 -2.29 -19.41
C LEU A 15 -10.72 -2.52 -20.61
N THR A 16 -11.04 -1.94 -21.77
CA THR A 16 -10.42 -2.27 -23.07
C THR A 16 -9.66 -1.10 -23.72
N ALA A 17 -9.54 0.07 -23.05
CA ALA A 17 -8.89 1.22 -23.67
C ALA A 17 -7.38 0.96 -23.91
N GLU A 18 -6.91 1.18 -25.14
CA GLU A 18 -5.48 1.28 -25.41
C GLU A 18 -4.94 2.61 -24.92
N LEU A 19 -3.76 2.58 -24.27
CA LEU A 19 -3.12 3.76 -23.69
C LEU A 19 -2.15 4.39 -24.69
N PRO A 20 -2.08 5.73 -24.77
CA PRO A 20 -1.10 6.40 -25.59
C PRO A 20 0.32 6.16 -25.07
N LYS A 21 1.26 5.88 -25.95
CA LYS A 21 2.69 5.84 -25.67
C LYS A 21 3.27 7.25 -25.84
N ASP A 22 3.18 8.04 -24.78
CA ASP A 22 3.60 9.46 -24.77
C ASP A 22 5.00 9.69 -24.19
N GLY A 23 5.75 8.63 -23.92
CA GLY A 23 7.11 8.70 -23.34
C GLY A 23 7.16 9.05 -21.86
N LEU A 24 6.01 9.22 -21.19
CA LEU A 24 5.94 9.53 -19.77
C LEU A 24 6.02 8.26 -18.92
N CYS A 25 6.74 8.35 -17.80
CA CYS A 25 6.73 7.31 -16.76
C CYS A 25 5.79 7.71 -15.63
N ARG A 26 4.77 6.89 -15.41
CA ARG A 26 3.73 7.12 -14.41
C ARG A 26 3.95 6.25 -13.20
N ILE A 27 3.97 6.87 -12.04
CA ILE A 27 4.24 6.23 -10.75
C ILE A 27 3.01 6.37 -9.87
N LEU A 28 2.56 5.25 -9.30
CA LEU A 28 1.54 5.20 -8.27
C LEU A 28 2.17 4.79 -6.94
N THR A 29 1.94 5.56 -5.89
CA THR A 29 2.43 5.24 -4.55
C THR A 29 1.30 5.22 -3.54
N LEU A 30 1.29 4.20 -2.68
CA LEU A 30 0.20 3.89 -1.77
C LEU A 30 0.72 3.80 -0.33
N ASP A 31 0.20 4.69 0.54
CA ASP A 31 0.62 4.74 1.94
C ASP A 31 0.15 3.53 2.75
N GLY A 32 0.85 3.28 3.84
CA GLY A 32 0.40 2.43 4.93
C GLY A 32 -0.71 3.09 5.77
N GLY A 33 -1.53 2.25 6.41
CA GLY A 33 -2.61 2.78 7.25
C GLY A 33 -3.64 1.76 7.74
N GLY A 34 -3.34 0.47 7.68
CA GLY A 34 -4.20 -0.61 8.18
C GLY A 34 -5.59 -0.59 7.51
N ALA A 35 -6.65 -0.65 8.30
CA ALA A 35 -8.03 -0.65 7.80
C ALA A 35 -8.41 0.60 7.00
N LYS A 36 -7.69 1.72 7.18
CA LYS A 36 -7.93 2.96 6.42
C LYS A 36 -7.63 2.83 4.91
N GLY A 37 -7.05 1.70 4.45
CA GLY A 37 -6.90 1.38 3.02
C GLY A 37 -8.20 1.40 2.22
N PHE A 38 -9.37 1.33 2.86
CA PHE A 38 -10.66 1.54 2.19
C PHE A 38 -10.78 2.93 1.56
N TYR A 39 -10.21 3.97 2.18
CA TYR A 39 -10.11 5.30 1.57
C TYR A 39 -9.29 5.25 0.27
N THR A 40 -8.12 4.62 0.32
CA THR A 40 -7.26 4.43 -0.85
C THR A 40 -8.01 3.75 -2.00
N LEU A 41 -8.78 2.70 -1.70
CA LEU A 41 -9.61 1.99 -2.69
C LEU A 41 -10.71 2.88 -3.27
N GLY A 42 -11.27 3.80 -2.50
CA GLY A 42 -12.21 4.81 -3.00
C GLY A 42 -11.57 5.72 -4.05
N VAL A 43 -10.40 6.29 -3.75
CA VAL A 43 -9.64 7.11 -4.71
C VAL A 43 -9.29 6.32 -5.97
N LEU A 44 -8.75 5.11 -5.82
CA LEU A 44 -8.27 4.30 -6.94
C LEU A 44 -9.39 3.82 -7.85
N LYS A 45 -10.59 3.55 -7.31
CA LYS A 45 -11.76 3.17 -8.11
C LYS A 45 -12.15 4.27 -9.08
N GLU A 46 -12.14 5.51 -8.62
CA GLU A 46 -12.48 6.64 -9.48
C GLU A 46 -11.38 6.90 -10.53
N ILE A 47 -10.09 6.75 -10.16
CA ILE A 47 -8.97 6.87 -11.11
C ILE A 47 -9.09 5.77 -12.19
N GLU A 48 -9.35 4.53 -11.82
CA GLU A 48 -9.54 3.41 -12.74
C GLU A 48 -10.71 3.65 -13.70
N GLY A 49 -11.84 4.11 -13.16
CA GLY A 49 -13.03 4.48 -13.94
C GLY A 49 -12.77 5.62 -14.92
N MET A 50 -12.05 6.67 -14.49
CA MET A 50 -11.66 7.79 -15.34
C MET A 50 -10.77 7.34 -16.52
N MET A 51 -9.80 6.46 -16.26
CA MET A 51 -8.86 5.96 -17.27
C MET A 51 -9.46 4.87 -18.17
N LYS A 52 -10.58 4.26 -17.78
CA LYS A 52 -11.24 3.16 -18.49
C LYS A 52 -10.32 1.96 -18.78
N CYS A 53 -9.33 1.74 -17.94
CA CYS A 53 -8.44 0.59 -18.02
C CYS A 53 -7.90 0.21 -16.63
N PRO A 54 -7.51 -1.07 -16.43
CA PRO A 54 -6.86 -1.48 -15.19
C PRO A 54 -5.60 -0.67 -14.89
N LEU A 55 -5.37 -0.33 -13.62
CA LEU A 55 -4.30 0.58 -13.20
C LEU A 55 -2.90 0.11 -13.64
N TYR A 56 -2.62 -1.21 -13.63
CA TYR A 56 -1.32 -1.73 -14.06
C TYR A 56 -0.96 -1.42 -15.52
N LYS A 57 -1.96 -1.11 -16.37
CA LYS A 57 -1.71 -0.72 -17.77
C LYS A 57 -1.30 0.75 -17.90
N ARG A 58 -1.60 1.56 -16.89
CA ARG A 58 -1.33 3.01 -16.92
C ARG A 58 -0.11 3.41 -16.11
N PHE A 59 0.17 2.69 -15.03
CA PHE A 59 1.31 2.98 -14.15
C PHE A 59 2.47 2.04 -14.43
N ASP A 60 3.66 2.61 -14.66
CA ASP A 60 4.90 1.89 -14.94
C ASP A 60 5.56 1.38 -13.65
N LEU A 61 5.33 2.08 -12.53
CA LEU A 61 5.75 1.69 -11.20
C LEU A 61 4.59 1.84 -10.20
N VAL A 62 4.38 0.82 -9.38
CA VAL A 62 3.43 0.85 -8.26
C VAL A 62 4.16 0.51 -6.97
N PHE A 63 4.20 1.45 -6.02
CA PHE A 63 4.84 1.26 -4.72
C PHE A 63 3.82 1.24 -3.61
N GLY A 64 4.05 0.40 -2.60
CA GLY A 64 3.15 0.33 -1.45
C GLY A 64 3.84 -0.02 -0.15
N THR A 65 3.26 0.46 0.95
CA THR A 65 3.64 0.15 2.32
C THR A 65 2.45 -0.41 3.08
N SER A 66 2.61 -1.50 3.84
CA SER A 66 1.56 -2.08 4.69
C SER A 66 0.28 -2.36 3.89
N THR A 67 -0.88 -1.80 4.27
CA THR A 67 -2.12 -1.92 3.48
C THR A 67 -1.93 -1.47 2.03
N GLY A 68 -1.14 -0.42 1.79
CA GLY A 68 -0.78 0.02 0.44
C GLY A 68 0.02 -1.03 -0.33
N ALA A 69 0.83 -1.87 0.34
CA ALA A 69 1.56 -2.96 -0.29
C ALA A 69 0.63 -4.09 -0.77
N ILE A 70 -0.43 -4.41 -0.02
CA ILE A 70 -1.47 -5.36 -0.46
C ILE A 70 -2.11 -4.86 -1.76
N ILE A 71 -2.54 -3.59 -1.77
CA ILE A 71 -3.20 -2.98 -2.95
C ILE A 71 -2.23 -2.92 -4.13
N ALA A 72 -0.99 -2.46 -3.91
CA ALA A 72 0.04 -2.38 -4.94
C ALA A 72 0.35 -3.73 -5.59
N ALA A 73 0.48 -4.79 -4.78
CA ALA A 73 0.73 -6.14 -5.26
C ALA A 73 -0.43 -6.67 -6.11
N LEU A 74 -1.67 -6.44 -5.70
CA LEU A 74 -2.86 -6.85 -6.44
C LEU A 74 -2.98 -6.09 -7.76
N ILE A 75 -2.76 -4.77 -7.76
CA ILE A 75 -2.70 -3.97 -8.99
C ILE A 75 -1.62 -4.53 -9.93
N ALA A 76 -0.41 -4.77 -9.42
CA ALA A 76 0.69 -5.26 -10.22
C ALA A 76 0.44 -6.66 -10.79
N LEU A 77 -0.33 -7.51 -10.10
CA LEU A 77 -0.80 -8.81 -10.60
C LEU A 77 -1.95 -8.68 -11.61
N GLY A 78 -2.55 -7.48 -11.75
CA GLY A 78 -3.57 -7.19 -12.75
C GLY A 78 -5.00 -7.30 -12.28
N TYR A 79 -5.25 -7.18 -10.96
CA TYR A 79 -6.59 -7.11 -10.41
C TYR A 79 -7.20 -5.72 -10.63
N GLU A 80 -8.50 -5.66 -10.88
CA GLU A 80 -9.29 -4.43 -10.91
C GLU A 80 -9.64 -4.00 -9.47
N ILE A 81 -9.91 -2.71 -9.28
CA ILE A 81 -10.12 -2.17 -7.92
C ILE A 81 -11.37 -2.75 -7.24
N ASP A 82 -12.40 -3.12 -7.97
CA ASP A 82 -13.58 -3.77 -7.38
C ASP A 82 -13.29 -5.17 -6.83
N ASP A 83 -12.41 -5.93 -7.49
CA ASP A 83 -11.96 -7.23 -6.99
C ASP A 83 -11.14 -7.05 -5.69
N ILE A 84 -10.23 -6.07 -5.70
CA ILE A 84 -9.43 -5.71 -4.51
C ILE A 84 -10.34 -5.27 -3.35
N HIS A 85 -11.35 -4.46 -3.64
CA HIS A 85 -12.31 -4.02 -2.62
C HIS A 85 -13.12 -5.19 -2.05
N THR A 86 -13.48 -6.18 -2.87
CA THR A 86 -14.17 -7.38 -2.42
C THR A 86 -13.32 -8.18 -1.44
N LEU A 87 -12.02 -8.37 -1.76
CA LEU A 87 -11.06 -8.98 -0.84
C LEU A 87 -10.93 -8.20 0.47
N TYR A 88 -10.86 -6.87 0.39
CA TYR A 88 -10.77 -6.02 1.57
C TYR A 88 -11.99 -6.15 2.49
N LYS A 89 -13.20 -6.18 1.93
CA LYS A 89 -14.44 -6.40 2.72
C LYS A 89 -14.45 -7.74 3.44
N GLU A 90 -13.92 -8.77 2.81
CA GLU A 90 -13.89 -10.11 3.39
C GLU A 90 -12.84 -10.23 4.50
N HIS A 91 -11.62 -9.79 4.23
CA HIS A 91 -10.48 -10.14 5.06
C HIS A 91 -10.10 -9.09 6.10
N VAL A 92 -10.15 -7.79 5.77
CA VAL A 92 -9.66 -6.74 6.67
C VAL A 92 -10.44 -6.70 7.99
N PRO A 93 -11.79 -6.71 8.01
CA PRO A 93 -12.53 -6.75 9.27
C PRO A 93 -12.22 -7.99 10.10
N ARG A 94 -12.00 -9.13 9.46
CA ARG A 94 -11.65 -10.40 10.15
C ARG A 94 -10.30 -10.29 10.83
N ILE A 95 -9.26 -9.79 10.13
CA ILE A 95 -7.92 -9.61 10.69
C ILE A 95 -7.94 -8.59 11.84
N MET A 96 -8.58 -7.43 11.63
CA MET A 96 -8.57 -6.34 12.61
C MET A 96 -9.35 -6.67 13.87
N ARG A 97 -10.35 -7.55 13.81
CA ARG A 97 -11.12 -8.03 14.98
C ARG A 97 -10.33 -8.96 15.88
N VAL A 98 -9.31 -9.65 15.39
CA VAL A 98 -8.44 -10.51 16.19
C VAL A 98 -7.66 -9.68 17.20
N ARG A 99 -7.56 -10.11 18.46
CA ARG A 99 -6.93 -9.33 19.56
C ARG A 99 -5.45 -9.64 19.77
N SER A 100 -5.06 -10.92 19.58
CA SER A 100 -3.67 -11.32 19.82
C SER A 100 -2.77 -11.05 18.61
N PRO A 101 -1.51 -10.65 18.81
CA PRO A 101 -0.55 -10.46 17.71
C PRO A 101 -0.40 -11.69 16.83
N GLY A 102 -0.12 -12.86 17.41
CA GLY A 102 0.01 -14.12 16.66
C GLY A 102 -1.26 -14.52 15.90
N GLY A 103 -2.44 -14.25 16.48
CA GLY A 103 -3.70 -14.50 15.78
C GLY A 103 -3.91 -13.56 14.58
N LYS A 104 -3.53 -12.26 14.71
CA LYS A 104 -3.54 -11.31 13.59
C LYS A 104 -2.56 -11.74 12.49
N SER A 105 -1.35 -12.12 12.88
CA SER A 105 -0.31 -12.59 11.94
C SER A 105 -0.76 -13.83 11.19
N LYS A 106 -1.38 -14.80 11.88
CA LYS A 106 -1.96 -15.98 11.24
C LYS A 106 -3.08 -15.65 10.26
N ALA A 107 -3.99 -14.74 10.63
CA ALA A 107 -5.07 -14.31 9.74
C ALA A 107 -4.54 -13.53 8.52
N LEU A 108 -3.46 -12.75 8.67
CA LEU A 108 -2.76 -12.09 7.57
C LEU A 108 -2.06 -13.11 6.66
N GLU A 109 -1.43 -14.14 7.23
CA GLU A 109 -0.81 -15.24 6.48
C GLU A 109 -1.84 -16.02 5.67
N GLU A 110 -3.00 -16.36 6.26
CA GLU A 110 -4.11 -17.01 5.56
C GLU A 110 -4.59 -16.15 4.36
N LEU A 111 -4.78 -14.85 4.57
CA LEU A 111 -5.11 -13.92 3.49
C LEU A 111 -4.03 -13.96 2.39
N ALA A 112 -2.78 -13.74 2.77
CA ALA A 112 -1.69 -13.61 1.82
C ALA A 112 -1.48 -14.91 1.02
N THR A 113 -1.54 -16.06 1.68
CA THR A 113 -1.43 -17.37 1.02
C THR A 113 -2.61 -17.65 0.08
N THR A 114 -3.83 -17.31 0.50
CA THR A 114 -5.03 -17.53 -0.32
C THR A 114 -5.03 -16.65 -1.57
N VAL A 115 -4.66 -15.38 -1.41
CA VAL A 115 -4.76 -14.35 -2.45
C VAL A 115 -3.55 -14.40 -3.39
N PHE A 116 -2.34 -14.39 -2.84
CA PHE A 116 -1.11 -14.32 -3.63
C PHE A 116 -0.55 -15.68 -4.00
N LYS A 117 -0.95 -16.76 -3.30
CA LYS A 117 -0.46 -18.13 -3.53
C LYS A 117 1.08 -18.13 -3.56
N ASP A 118 1.67 -18.87 -4.51
CA ASP A 118 3.12 -18.97 -4.71
C ASP A 118 3.65 -17.97 -5.75
N ASN A 119 2.85 -16.94 -6.10
CA ASN A 119 3.28 -15.96 -7.07
C ASN A 119 4.57 -15.27 -6.61
N LYS A 120 5.54 -15.26 -7.50
CA LYS A 120 6.79 -14.51 -7.35
C LYS A 120 6.72 -13.20 -8.13
N PHE A 121 7.75 -12.41 -8.01
CA PHE A 121 7.81 -11.07 -8.61
C PHE A 121 7.97 -11.05 -10.13
N ASP A 122 8.17 -12.21 -10.77
CA ASP A 122 8.10 -12.40 -12.23
C ASP A 122 6.65 -12.47 -12.76
N ALA A 123 5.67 -12.72 -11.90
CA ALA A 123 4.26 -12.73 -12.26
C ALA A 123 3.63 -11.33 -12.40
N VAL A 124 4.31 -10.27 -11.98
CA VAL A 124 3.76 -8.90 -12.02
C VAL A 124 3.75 -8.35 -13.45
N LYS A 125 2.74 -7.54 -13.74
CA LYS A 125 2.51 -6.93 -15.07
C LYS A 125 3.05 -5.52 -15.17
N THR A 126 3.47 -4.92 -14.06
CA THR A 126 4.10 -3.60 -13.99
C THR A 126 5.17 -3.59 -12.92
N GLY A 127 6.05 -2.58 -12.91
CA GLY A 127 7.07 -2.43 -11.89
C GLY A 127 6.46 -2.29 -10.49
N ILE A 128 7.06 -2.95 -9.50
CA ILE A 128 6.54 -2.96 -8.13
C ILE A 128 7.64 -2.63 -7.12
N GLY A 129 7.27 -1.97 -6.02
CA GLY A 129 8.08 -1.82 -4.82
C GLY A 129 7.23 -2.05 -3.57
N ILE A 130 7.58 -3.07 -2.78
CA ILE A 130 6.97 -3.34 -1.47
C ILE A 130 7.96 -2.97 -0.38
N VAL A 131 7.61 -1.98 0.44
CA VAL A 131 8.49 -1.45 1.49
C VAL A 131 8.35 -2.26 2.76
N THR A 132 9.49 -2.66 3.34
CA THR A 132 9.60 -3.33 4.64
C THR A 132 10.78 -2.76 5.42
N THR A 133 10.83 -3.04 6.73
CA THR A 133 11.94 -2.64 7.60
C THR A 133 12.62 -3.88 8.18
N LYS A 134 13.94 -3.98 8.03
CA LYS A 134 14.77 -5.01 8.69
C LYS A 134 14.84 -4.70 10.17
N TRP A 135 14.41 -5.65 11.01
CA TRP A 135 14.36 -5.46 12.47
C TRP A 135 15.75 -5.30 13.10
N VAL A 136 16.66 -6.22 12.79
CA VAL A 136 17.96 -6.30 13.49
C VAL A 136 18.92 -5.16 13.14
N ILE A 137 18.90 -4.71 11.89
CA ILE A 137 19.86 -3.68 11.41
C ILE A 137 19.18 -2.33 11.12
N GLU A 138 17.88 -2.20 11.43
CA GLU A 138 17.10 -0.96 11.38
C GLU A 138 17.16 -0.24 10.02
N LYS A 139 17.16 -1.02 8.92
CA LYS A 139 17.27 -0.51 7.55
C LYS A 139 16.09 -0.93 6.70
N PRO A 140 15.70 -0.10 5.73
CA PRO A 140 14.67 -0.50 4.76
C PRO A 140 15.13 -1.71 3.93
N MET A 141 14.17 -2.56 3.59
CA MET A 141 14.27 -3.59 2.56
C MET A 141 13.07 -3.45 1.63
N ILE A 142 13.33 -3.26 0.34
CA ILE A 142 12.27 -3.02 -0.63
C ILE A 142 12.29 -4.15 -1.64
N PHE A 143 11.22 -4.94 -1.66
CA PHE A 143 11.03 -6.01 -2.63
C PHE A 143 10.62 -5.41 -3.98
N LYS A 144 11.38 -5.71 -5.03
CA LYS A 144 11.23 -5.14 -6.36
C LYS A 144 11.14 -6.22 -7.42
N GLY A 145 10.32 -5.99 -8.45
CA GLY A 145 10.09 -6.98 -9.51
C GLY A 145 11.07 -6.87 -10.67
N ASN A 146 11.55 -5.67 -11.00
CA ASN A 146 12.27 -5.41 -12.24
C ASN A 146 13.75 -5.07 -11.98
N VAL A 147 14.65 -5.67 -12.76
CA VAL A 147 16.10 -5.41 -12.72
C VAL A 147 16.44 -3.93 -13.03
N ALA A 148 15.61 -3.22 -13.77
CA ALA A 148 15.76 -1.78 -13.98
C ALA A 148 15.75 -0.96 -12.67
N GLN A 149 15.17 -1.51 -11.59
CA GLN A 149 15.12 -0.91 -10.25
C GLN A 149 16.36 -1.24 -9.38
N ALA A 150 17.42 -1.85 -9.95
CA ALA A 150 18.55 -2.46 -9.21
C ALA A 150 19.61 -1.48 -8.68
N HIS A 151 19.52 -0.17 -8.95
CA HIS A 151 20.51 0.83 -8.52
C HIS A 151 21.97 0.43 -8.80
N GLY A 152 22.25 -0.05 -10.01
CA GLY A 152 23.57 -0.50 -10.45
C GLY A 152 23.95 -1.91 -10.02
N ARG A 153 23.16 -2.61 -9.18
CA ARG A 153 23.42 -3.99 -8.74
C ARG A 153 22.80 -5.04 -9.68
N VAL A 154 22.91 -4.84 -10.98
CA VAL A 154 22.25 -5.67 -12.00
C VAL A 154 22.69 -7.14 -11.91
N GLY A 155 23.98 -7.40 -11.73
CA GLY A 155 24.53 -8.76 -11.69
C GLY A 155 24.14 -9.60 -10.45
N THR A 156 23.67 -8.96 -9.38
CA THR A 156 23.23 -9.62 -8.14
C THR A 156 21.74 -9.41 -7.86
N PHE A 157 21.04 -8.81 -8.82
CA PHE A 157 19.60 -8.57 -8.66
C PHE A 157 18.82 -9.88 -8.74
N SER A 158 18.00 -10.12 -7.73
CA SER A 158 17.02 -11.20 -7.70
C SER A 158 15.64 -10.59 -7.43
N SER A 159 14.68 -10.78 -8.33
CA SER A 159 13.33 -10.28 -8.20
C SER A 159 12.75 -10.68 -6.84
N GLY A 160 12.29 -9.69 -6.05
CA GLY A 160 11.79 -9.90 -4.70
C GLY A 160 12.78 -10.65 -3.78
N PHE A 161 14.08 -10.56 -4.04
CA PHE A 161 15.12 -11.36 -3.34
C PHE A 161 14.87 -12.87 -3.40
N GLY A 162 14.09 -13.36 -4.38
CA GLY A 162 13.67 -14.75 -4.53
C GLY A 162 12.49 -15.18 -3.66
N CYS A 163 11.99 -14.30 -2.79
CA CYS A 163 10.79 -14.52 -1.97
C CYS A 163 9.51 -14.45 -2.80
N THR A 164 8.40 -14.94 -2.24
CA THR A 164 7.07 -14.78 -2.82
C THR A 164 6.50 -13.38 -2.58
N ILE A 165 5.51 -12.98 -3.37
CA ILE A 165 4.74 -11.75 -3.11
C ILE A 165 4.00 -11.87 -1.76
N SER A 166 3.52 -13.08 -1.42
CA SER A 166 2.91 -13.40 -0.12
C SER A 166 3.85 -13.04 1.04
N ASP A 167 5.11 -13.47 1.00
CA ASP A 167 6.11 -13.15 2.04
C ASP A 167 6.37 -11.66 2.16
N ALA A 168 6.54 -10.97 1.04
CA ALA A 168 6.81 -9.54 1.01
C ALA A 168 5.64 -8.71 1.57
N VAL A 169 4.40 -9.08 1.21
CA VAL A 169 3.19 -8.42 1.70
C VAL A 169 2.99 -8.67 3.20
N GLN A 170 3.16 -9.92 3.67
CA GLN A 170 3.12 -10.22 5.10
C GLN A 170 4.16 -9.41 5.87
N ALA A 171 5.40 -9.34 5.39
CA ALA A 171 6.46 -8.57 6.01
C ALA A 171 6.13 -7.08 6.07
N SER A 172 5.62 -6.51 4.96
CA SER A 172 5.22 -5.11 4.90
C SER A 172 4.07 -4.75 5.83
N CYS A 173 3.20 -5.71 6.17
CA CYS A 173 2.06 -5.54 7.06
C CYS A 173 2.34 -5.97 8.51
N SER A 174 3.55 -6.42 8.85
CA SER A 174 3.92 -6.89 10.19
C SER A 174 4.17 -5.71 11.15
N ALA A 175 3.11 -4.98 11.49
CA ALA A 175 3.13 -3.83 12.39
C ALA A 175 3.35 -4.25 13.85
N PHE A 176 4.58 -4.61 14.20
CA PHE A 176 4.99 -4.97 15.56
C PHE A 176 4.75 -3.80 16.53
N PRO A 177 4.22 -4.01 17.77
CA PRO A 177 3.96 -5.30 18.41
C PRO A 177 2.53 -5.85 18.20
N PHE A 178 1.75 -5.30 17.30
CA PHE A 178 0.35 -5.72 17.06
C PHE A 178 0.25 -6.91 16.10
N PHE A 179 1.28 -7.12 15.32
CA PHE A 179 1.54 -8.34 14.55
C PHE A 179 2.91 -8.87 14.95
N ASP A 180 3.15 -10.16 14.75
CA ASP A 180 4.47 -10.75 14.93
C ASP A 180 5.39 -10.28 13.78
N ARG A 181 6.68 -10.31 14.02
CA ARG A 181 7.70 -10.08 13.01
C ARG A 181 7.70 -11.21 11.99
N LYS A 182 7.93 -10.91 10.74
CA LYS A 182 7.99 -11.90 9.65
C LYS A 182 9.44 -12.28 9.36
N MET A 183 9.73 -13.59 9.42
CA MET A 183 10.98 -14.14 8.93
C MET A 183 10.85 -14.48 7.44
N VAL A 184 11.79 -14.06 6.62
CA VAL A 184 11.89 -14.44 5.20
C VAL A 184 13.28 -15.02 4.93
N THR A 185 13.36 -15.98 4.01
CA THR A 185 14.64 -16.53 3.53
C THR A 185 14.84 -16.05 2.08
N THR A 186 15.93 -15.34 1.82
CA THR A 186 16.25 -14.85 0.48
C THR A 186 16.84 -15.97 -0.40
N ALA A 187 16.88 -15.75 -1.72
CA ALA A 187 17.54 -16.68 -2.65
C ALA A 187 19.05 -16.89 -2.36
N ALA A 188 19.68 -15.96 -1.66
CA ALA A 188 21.07 -16.10 -1.19
C ALA A 188 21.21 -16.97 0.07
N GLY A 189 20.09 -17.42 0.65
CA GLY A 189 20.07 -18.21 1.88
C GLY A 189 20.06 -17.37 3.17
N ASP A 190 19.98 -16.05 3.08
CA ASP A 190 19.93 -15.17 4.25
C ASP A 190 18.54 -15.22 4.92
N ASN A 191 18.50 -15.46 6.22
CA ASN A 191 17.30 -15.31 7.03
C ASN A 191 17.20 -13.87 7.54
N VAL A 192 16.15 -13.17 7.13
CA VAL A 192 15.95 -11.75 7.44
C VAL A 192 14.66 -11.57 8.22
N GLU A 193 14.76 -10.99 9.42
CA GLU A 193 13.61 -10.64 10.25
C GLU A 193 13.11 -9.25 9.87
N LEU A 194 11.83 -9.17 9.50
CA LEU A 194 11.18 -7.99 8.94
C LEU A 194 9.99 -7.54 9.79
N ILE A 195 9.77 -6.23 9.78
CA ILE A 195 8.57 -5.58 10.31
C ILE A 195 8.00 -4.63 9.25
N ASP A 196 6.84 -4.04 9.56
CA ASP A 196 6.10 -3.13 8.70
C ASP A 196 6.99 -2.04 8.09
N GLY A 197 6.79 -1.79 6.81
CA GLY A 197 7.51 -0.76 6.07
C GLY A 197 7.23 0.66 6.55
N GLY A 198 6.11 0.88 7.25
CA GLY A 198 5.74 2.18 7.79
C GLY A 198 6.73 2.75 8.80
N TYR A 199 7.54 1.91 9.43
CA TYR A 199 8.61 2.37 10.32
C TYR A 199 9.72 3.13 9.57
N CYS A 200 10.00 2.80 8.32
CA CYS A 200 11.02 3.49 7.52
C CYS A 200 10.42 4.43 6.47
N ALA A 201 9.33 4.03 5.79
CA ALA A 201 8.64 4.87 4.82
C ALA A 201 7.16 4.50 4.70
N ASN A 202 6.33 5.08 5.56
CA ASN A 202 4.89 4.87 5.48
C ASN A 202 4.28 5.47 4.19
N ASN A 203 4.86 6.55 3.69
CA ASN A 203 4.66 7.07 2.34
C ASN A 203 5.87 6.67 1.48
N PRO A 204 5.71 5.74 0.52
CA PRO A 204 6.84 5.20 -0.25
C PRO A 204 7.27 6.07 -1.44
N THR A 205 6.73 7.27 -1.62
CA THR A 205 6.90 8.09 -2.83
C THR A 205 8.38 8.41 -3.12
N LEU A 206 9.17 8.74 -2.09
CA LEU A 206 10.59 9.02 -2.28
C LEU A 206 11.38 7.82 -2.83
N TYR A 207 11.05 6.61 -2.38
CA TYR A 207 11.70 5.39 -2.90
C TYR A 207 11.30 5.11 -4.35
N ALA A 208 10.03 5.34 -4.71
CA ALA A 208 9.57 5.18 -6.08
C ALA A 208 10.23 6.19 -7.03
N ILE A 209 10.34 7.46 -6.60
CA ILE A 209 11.07 8.51 -7.35
C ILE A 209 12.56 8.15 -7.47
N ALA A 210 13.19 7.69 -6.39
CA ALA A 210 14.60 7.28 -6.43
C ALA A 210 14.84 6.12 -7.42
N ASP A 211 13.92 5.15 -7.49
CA ASP A 211 14.00 4.08 -8.50
C ASP A 211 13.92 4.65 -9.91
N ALA A 212 12.95 5.51 -10.20
CA ALA A 212 12.77 6.08 -11.53
C ALA A 212 13.96 6.98 -11.95
N VAL A 213 14.37 7.89 -11.07
CA VAL A 213 15.43 8.87 -11.39
C VAL A 213 16.83 8.24 -11.36
N ILE A 214 17.13 7.49 -10.28
CA ILE A 214 18.51 7.01 -10.05
C ILE A 214 18.77 5.67 -10.75
N ALA A 215 17.86 4.71 -10.65
CA ALA A 215 18.06 3.39 -11.23
C ALA A 215 17.68 3.35 -12.70
N MET A 216 16.48 3.84 -13.05
CA MET A 216 15.93 3.77 -14.41
C MET A 216 16.37 4.94 -15.30
N LYS A 217 17.01 5.99 -14.71
CA LYS A 217 17.53 7.16 -15.42
C LYS A 217 16.47 7.99 -16.17
N ILE A 218 15.27 8.04 -15.63
CA ILE A 218 14.17 8.82 -16.20
C ILE A 218 14.33 10.28 -15.78
N ALA A 219 14.16 11.19 -16.73
CA ALA A 219 14.25 12.64 -16.47
C ALA A 219 13.04 13.09 -15.61
N HIS A 220 13.24 14.08 -14.74
CA HIS A 220 12.20 14.61 -13.86
C HIS A 220 10.97 15.10 -14.63
N ALA A 221 11.18 15.73 -15.80
CA ALA A 221 10.10 16.24 -16.65
C ALA A 221 9.20 15.14 -17.23
N ASP A 222 9.73 13.92 -17.39
CA ASP A 222 9.02 12.78 -17.95
C ASP A 222 8.27 11.96 -16.88
N LEU A 223 8.40 12.34 -15.60
CA LEU A 223 7.73 11.67 -14.50
C LEU A 223 6.32 12.25 -14.25
N ARG A 224 5.40 11.38 -13.91
CA ARG A 224 4.07 11.73 -13.38
C ARG A 224 3.78 10.87 -12.15
N VAL A 225 3.72 11.49 -10.97
CA VAL A 225 3.58 10.78 -9.70
C VAL A 225 2.20 11.02 -9.10
N ILE A 226 1.47 9.95 -8.84
CA ILE A 226 0.24 9.97 -8.04
C ILE A 226 0.57 9.31 -6.70
N SER A 227 0.45 10.08 -5.63
CA SER A 227 0.66 9.59 -4.26
C SER A 227 -0.66 9.58 -3.50
N VAL A 228 -1.15 8.38 -3.16
CA VAL A 228 -2.44 8.20 -2.49
C VAL A 228 -2.21 7.77 -1.05
N GLY A 229 -2.71 8.58 -0.12
CA GLY A 229 -2.71 8.27 1.30
C GLY A 229 -3.94 7.49 1.73
N VAL A 230 -4.16 7.49 3.04
CA VAL A 230 -5.29 6.81 3.69
C VAL A 230 -6.27 7.79 4.35
N GLY A 231 -6.05 9.09 4.17
CA GLY A 231 -6.74 10.17 4.90
C GLY A 231 -6.26 10.33 6.34
N VAL A 232 -6.48 11.50 6.90
CA VAL A 232 -6.22 11.84 8.30
C VAL A 232 -7.57 12.00 9.02
N TYR A 233 -7.74 11.31 10.15
CA TYR A 233 -9.02 11.23 10.87
C TYR A 233 -8.82 11.57 12.35
N PRO A 234 -9.88 12.08 13.03
CA PRO A 234 -9.87 12.24 14.48
C PRO A 234 -9.65 10.91 15.19
N GLU A 235 -9.03 10.97 16.35
CA GLU A 235 -8.86 9.79 17.21
C GLU A 235 -10.22 9.35 17.79
N PRO A 236 -10.51 8.03 17.87
CA PRO A 236 -11.71 7.55 18.54
C PRO A 236 -11.76 7.99 20.01
N PRO A 237 -12.94 8.38 20.54
CA PRO A 237 -13.08 8.78 21.94
C PRO A 237 -12.74 7.61 22.86
N THR A 238 -12.02 7.91 23.95
CA THR A 238 -11.62 6.89 24.92
C THR A 238 -12.81 6.52 25.80
N SER A 239 -13.35 5.30 25.64
CA SER A 239 -14.36 4.75 26.53
C SER A 239 -13.78 4.41 27.90
N PHE A 240 -14.61 4.48 28.97
CA PHE A 240 -14.21 4.11 30.34
C PHE A 240 -13.67 2.65 30.43
N LYS A 241 -14.25 1.71 29.68
CA LYS A 241 -13.75 0.33 29.58
C LYS A 241 -12.37 0.25 28.90
N MET A 242 -12.07 1.16 27.97
CA MET A 242 -10.77 1.28 27.32
C MET A 242 -9.73 1.95 28.23
N TRP A 243 -10.14 2.72 29.23
CA TRP A 243 -9.25 3.28 30.24
C TRP A 243 -8.50 2.21 31.04
N LEU A 244 -9.12 1.04 31.28
CA LEU A 244 -8.46 -0.11 31.91
C LEU A 244 -7.38 -0.75 31.03
N ALA A 245 -7.44 -0.54 29.72
CA ALA A 245 -6.46 -1.01 28.74
C ALA A 245 -5.46 0.10 28.34
N LYS A 246 -5.17 1.05 29.21
CA LYS A 246 -4.36 2.25 28.93
C LYS A 246 -3.05 2.00 28.19
N LYS A 247 -2.30 0.94 28.57
CA LYS A 247 -1.01 0.63 27.94
C LYS A 247 -1.18 0.22 26.46
N PHE A 248 -2.18 -0.60 26.16
CA PHE A 248 -2.47 -1.03 24.79
C PHE A 248 -2.89 0.15 23.91
N LEU A 249 -3.80 1.00 24.39
CA LEU A 249 -4.26 2.19 23.68
C LEU A 249 -3.12 3.19 23.43
N LEU A 250 -2.26 3.38 24.42
CA LEU A 250 -1.10 4.26 24.26
C LEU A 250 -0.16 3.73 23.16
N SER A 251 0.07 2.41 23.12
CA SER A 251 0.93 1.80 22.09
C SER A 251 0.34 1.93 20.69
N VAL A 252 -0.99 1.74 20.53
CA VAL A 252 -1.69 1.94 19.25
C VAL A 252 -1.56 3.39 18.79
N ARG A 253 -1.83 4.35 19.69
CA ARG A 253 -1.73 5.78 19.37
C ARG A 253 -0.31 6.17 19.03
N LEU A 254 0.68 5.68 19.79
CA LEU A 254 2.08 5.99 19.53
C LEU A 254 2.51 5.44 18.16
N LEU A 255 2.15 4.20 17.84
CA LEU A 255 2.40 3.63 16.51
C LEU A 255 1.75 4.49 15.42
N GLN A 256 0.45 4.79 15.55
CA GLN A 256 -0.26 5.61 14.57
C GLN A 256 0.41 6.98 14.38
N LYS A 257 0.76 7.68 15.46
CA LYS A 257 1.47 8.97 15.40
C LYS A 257 2.83 8.83 14.73
N THR A 258 3.58 7.78 15.05
CA THR A 258 4.89 7.52 14.41
C THR A 258 4.74 7.36 12.90
N LEU A 259 3.76 6.57 12.44
CA LEU A 259 3.49 6.37 11.03
C LEU A 259 3.04 7.66 10.33
N GLU A 260 2.16 8.45 10.98
CA GLU A 260 1.69 9.73 10.44
C GLU A 260 2.82 10.77 10.36
N ILE A 261 3.66 10.88 11.40
CA ILE A 261 4.83 11.76 11.40
C ILE A 261 5.81 11.34 10.29
N ASN A 262 6.07 10.05 10.14
CA ASN A 262 6.90 9.53 9.05
C ASN A 262 6.31 9.91 7.68
N THR A 263 4.99 9.73 7.48
CA THR A 263 4.29 10.12 6.25
C THR A 263 4.50 11.58 5.91
N GLN A 264 4.28 12.49 6.88
CA GLN A 264 4.42 13.92 6.67
C GLN A 264 5.88 14.32 6.41
N SER A 265 6.81 13.73 7.15
CA SER A 265 8.25 13.97 6.95
C SER A 265 8.71 13.55 5.55
N MET A 266 8.28 12.37 5.08
CA MET A 266 8.62 11.87 3.74
C MET A 266 8.02 12.76 2.64
N ASP A 267 6.77 13.21 2.79
CA ASP A 267 6.15 14.11 1.81
C ASP A 267 6.81 15.49 1.80
N GLN A 268 7.16 16.03 2.96
CA GLN A 268 7.90 17.29 3.04
C GLN A 268 9.27 17.20 2.36
N LEU A 269 10.01 16.12 2.60
CA LEU A 269 11.30 15.89 1.92
C LEU A 269 11.13 15.78 0.40
N ARG A 270 10.07 15.10 -0.08
CA ARG A 270 9.75 15.04 -1.49
C ARG A 270 9.54 16.44 -2.08
N VAL A 271 8.72 17.27 -1.41
CA VAL A 271 8.45 18.65 -1.86
C VAL A 271 9.72 19.47 -1.93
N VAL A 272 10.64 19.32 -0.98
CA VAL A 272 11.90 20.07 -0.95
C VAL A 272 12.89 19.59 -2.01
N LEU A 273 13.05 18.26 -2.13
CA LEU A 273 14.11 17.66 -2.97
C LEU A 273 13.69 17.50 -4.44
N PHE A 274 12.40 17.29 -4.69
CA PHE A 274 11.84 16.92 -6.00
C PHE A 274 10.63 17.79 -6.36
N LYS A 275 10.72 19.10 -6.08
CA LYS A 275 9.65 20.08 -6.39
C LYS A 275 9.34 20.19 -7.88
N ASP A 276 10.32 19.86 -8.70
CA ASP A 276 10.29 19.87 -10.17
C ASP A 276 9.71 18.59 -10.78
N ILE A 277 9.47 17.55 -9.96
CA ILE A 277 8.76 16.34 -10.40
C ILE A 277 7.25 16.55 -10.24
N PRO A 278 6.48 16.54 -11.33
CA PRO A 278 5.03 16.66 -11.27
C PRO A 278 4.41 15.57 -10.39
N THR A 279 3.80 15.98 -9.29
CA THR A 279 3.22 15.05 -8.29
C THR A 279 1.86 15.53 -7.83
N ILE A 280 0.87 14.65 -7.82
CA ILE A 280 -0.44 14.87 -7.19
C ILE A 280 -0.53 14.00 -5.95
N ARG A 281 -0.70 14.63 -4.77
CA ARG A 281 -0.95 13.97 -3.49
C ARG A 281 -2.44 13.98 -3.18
N ILE A 282 -3.01 12.81 -2.86
CA ILE A 282 -4.42 12.64 -2.47
C ILE A 282 -4.46 12.01 -1.08
N SER A 283 -4.69 12.81 -0.07
CA SER A 283 -4.85 12.39 1.33
C SER A 283 -5.46 13.54 2.12
N ASP A 284 -6.78 13.59 2.20
CA ASP A 284 -7.50 14.69 2.84
C ASP A 284 -7.60 14.51 4.35
N THR A 285 -7.81 15.62 5.07
CA THR A 285 -8.02 15.64 6.52
C THR A 285 -9.50 15.78 6.81
N PHE A 286 -10.00 14.93 7.72
CA PHE A 286 -11.39 14.91 8.16
C PHE A 286 -11.42 15.24 9.65
N GLU A 287 -12.16 16.27 10.04
CA GLU A 287 -12.17 16.81 11.41
C GLU A 287 -13.42 16.43 12.21
N LYS A 288 -14.47 15.97 11.53
CA LYS A 288 -15.75 15.66 12.19
C LYS A 288 -15.58 14.47 13.14
N PRO A 289 -16.11 14.57 14.39
CA PRO A 289 -15.95 13.50 15.40
C PRO A 289 -16.57 12.15 14.98
N ASP A 290 -17.60 12.15 14.14
CA ASP A 290 -18.22 10.93 13.61
C ASP A 290 -17.33 10.17 12.61
N MET A 291 -16.31 10.84 12.08
CA MET A 291 -15.27 10.25 11.23
C MET A 291 -14.13 9.58 12.02
N ALA A 292 -14.18 9.61 13.35
CA ALA A 292 -13.14 9.05 14.18
C ALA A 292 -12.87 7.57 13.90
N THR A 293 -11.61 7.27 13.53
CA THR A 293 -11.17 5.92 13.17
C THR A 293 -9.70 5.70 13.50
N ASP A 294 -9.28 4.44 13.56
CA ASP A 294 -7.90 4.05 13.78
C ASP A 294 -7.44 2.96 12.79
N LEU A 295 -6.22 2.47 12.97
CA LEU A 295 -5.61 1.43 12.13
C LEU A 295 -6.34 0.09 12.19
N PHE A 296 -7.08 -0.18 13.27
CA PHE A 296 -7.73 -1.45 13.58
C PHE A 296 -9.25 -1.42 13.45
N GLU A 297 -9.79 -0.40 12.76
CA GLU A 297 -11.24 -0.33 12.49
C GLU A 297 -11.71 -1.60 11.76
N HIS A 298 -12.82 -2.15 12.20
CA HIS A 298 -13.38 -3.40 11.67
C HIS A 298 -14.91 -3.38 11.48
N ASN A 299 -15.52 -2.22 11.71
CA ASN A 299 -16.93 -2.00 11.39
C ASN A 299 -17.06 -1.68 9.89
N LEU A 300 -17.74 -2.54 9.15
CA LEU A 300 -17.90 -2.40 7.70
C LEU A 300 -18.59 -1.10 7.29
N ASP A 301 -19.57 -0.61 8.07
CA ASP A 301 -20.25 0.64 7.75
C ASP A 301 -19.28 1.82 7.80
N LYS A 302 -18.43 1.88 8.83
CA LYS A 302 -17.37 2.88 8.93
C LYS A 302 -16.35 2.75 7.80
N LEU A 303 -15.94 1.53 7.48
CA LEU A 303 -15.00 1.27 6.39
C LEU A 303 -15.57 1.70 5.03
N ASN A 304 -16.88 1.49 4.79
CA ASN A 304 -17.57 1.98 3.60
C ASN A 304 -17.62 3.53 3.55
N ILE A 305 -17.77 4.19 4.70
CA ILE A 305 -17.68 5.66 4.79
C ILE A 305 -16.27 6.10 4.37
N LEU A 306 -15.20 5.44 4.83
CA LEU A 306 -13.83 5.78 4.41
C LEU A 306 -13.68 5.66 2.88
N ARG A 307 -14.22 4.60 2.27
CA ARG A 307 -14.21 4.43 0.82
C ARG A 307 -14.91 5.58 0.10
N GLN A 308 -16.11 5.97 0.58
CA GLN A 308 -16.85 7.11 0.04
C GLN A 308 -16.03 8.41 0.13
N ARG A 309 -15.35 8.66 1.25
CA ARG A 309 -14.46 9.83 1.42
C ARG A 309 -13.29 9.81 0.43
N GLY A 310 -12.77 8.63 0.10
CA GLY A 310 -11.78 8.48 -0.97
C GLY A 310 -12.32 8.93 -2.34
N SER A 311 -13.52 8.50 -2.71
CA SER A 311 -14.18 8.95 -3.96
C SER A 311 -14.42 10.46 -3.97
N GLU A 312 -14.83 11.06 -2.85
CA GLU A 312 -15.00 12.52 -2.72
C GLU A 312 -13.68 13.27 -2.86
N SER A 313 -12.59 12.74 -2.29
CA SER A 313 -11.25 13.31 -2.42
C SER A 313 -10.74 13.27 -3.86
N PHE A 314 -11.07 12.23 -4.62
CA PHE A 314 -10.82 12.19 -6.06
C PHE A 314 -11.63 13.27 -6.79
N ALA A 315 -12.93 13.38 -6.53
CA ALA A 315 -13.82 14.32 -7.22
C ALA A 315 -13.31 15.78 -7.13
N SER A 316 -12.71 16.16 -5.99
CA SER A 316 -12.11 17.49 -5.80
C SER A 316 -10.86 17.73 -6.67
N ARG A 317 -10.26 16.69 -7.26
CA ARG A 317 -9.03 16.72 -8.06
C ARG A 317 -9.19 16.14 -9.46
N GLU A 318 -10.42 15.78 -9.84
CA GLU A 318 -10.70 15.08 -11.11
C GLU A 318 -10.16 15.82 -12.33
N ALA A 319 -10.39 17.14 -12.41
CA ALA A 319 -9.90 17.94 -13.54
C ALA A 319 -8.36 17.89 -13.64
N GLN A 320 -7.67 18.07 -12.52
CA GLN A 320 -6.22 17.98 -12.45
C GLN A 320 -5.70 16.59 -12.81
N LEU A 321 -6.36 15.53 -12.33
CA LEU A 321 -5.98 14.15 -12.63
C LEU A 321 -6.20 13.79 -14.09
N LYS A 322 -7.27 14.31 -14.72
CA LYS A 322 -7.49 14.13 -16.17
C LYS A 322 -6.34 14.72 -17.00
N GLU A 323 -5.99 15.96 -16.74
CA GLU A 323 -4.86 16.62 -17.42
C GLU A 323 -3.54 15.89 -17.18
N PHE A 324 -3.38 15.29 -16.00
CA PHE A 324 -2.15 14.65 -15.56
C PHE A 324 -1.97 13.22 -16.10
N LEU A 325 -3.05 12.49 -16.31
CA LEU A 325 -3.02 11.06 -16.65
C LEU A 325 -3.51 10.74 -18.07
N LEU A 326 -4.38 11.56 -18.65
CA LEU A 326 -4.97 11.33 -19.97
C LEU A 326 -4.27 12.13 -21.06
#